data_e0bde6e4326f1eb8a85b5914a7429245
#
_entry.id   e0bde6e4326f1eb8a85b5914a7429245
#
_cell.length_a   1.000
_cell.length_b   1.000
_cell.length_c   1.000
_cell.angle_alpha   90.00
_cell.angle_beta   90.00
_cell.angle_gamma   90.00
#
_symmetry.space_group_name_H-M   'P 1'
#
loop_
_entity.id
_entity.type
_entity.pdbx_description
1 polymer ?
#
loop_
_entity_poly.entity_id
_entity_poly.type
_entity_poly.pdbx_seq_one_letter_code
_entity_poly.pdbx_strand_id
1 'polypeptide(L)'
;MDHFELVSEYKPTGDQPEAIEKLVKGFQEGNQFETLLGVTGSGKTFTMANVIQQLNKPTLILAHNKTLAAQLYGEMKEFFPNNAVEYFVSYYDYYQPEAYVASTDTYIAKDSSINDDIDRMRHSATAALIDRKDVIVVASVSCIYGIGDPDEYRNQMLSFRVGMIKDRDQVIDELTDIQYDRNDMDLQRGTFRVRGDVLEIIPVSTFDDGIRIEFFGDEIDRITEFDPLTGEGKRDLTYTCLFPASHYVVGQEKMEKALKRIEAELKDRVAYFKSKDKLIEAQRIEERTNFDMEMMRETGFCSGIENYSGPLAGRSAGETPSTLLDFFDDDFLLIIDESHMTVPQVGAMYSGDRSRKMNLVDYGFRLPSALDNRPLNFSEFEQKLDQVMFVSATPGKYEEEHQMLMAEQIIRPTGLLDPPVEVRPVEGQIDDLLKEVRKETEQGHKVLVTTLTKRMAEDLTSYMRDNDIKVIYGFHFVDLWLQFPDYDN
;
A
#
# COMPACT_ATOMS: atom_id res chain seq x y z
N MET A 1 -18.26 13.73 1.24
CA MET A 1 -18.38 14.82 0.23
C MET A 1 -18.43 14.18 -1.17
N ASP A 2 -19.00 14.83 -2.15
CA ASP A 2 -19.11 14.27 -3.51
C ASP A 2 -18.23 15.02 -4.52
N HIS A 3 -17.37 15.90 -4.05
CA HIS A 3 -16.46 16.68 -4.88
C HIS A 3 -15.15 17.00 -4.17
N PHE A 4 -14.10 17.18 -4.98
CA PHE A 4 -12.80 17.59 -4.48
C PHE A 4 -12.71 19.11 -4.38
N GLU A 5 -12.19 19.58 -3.25
CA GLU A 5 -11.94 21.00 -2.97
C GLU A 5 -10.45 21.24 -2.84
N LEU A 6 -9.83 21.80 -3.89
CA LEU A 6 -8.41 22.17 -3.87
C LEU A 6 -8.22 23.45 -3.07
N VAL A 7 -7.47 23.37 -1.99
CA VAL A 7 -7.08 24.51 -1.15
C VAL A 7 -5.59 24.78 -1.36
N SER A 8 -5.27 25.96 -1.90
CA SER A 8 -3.88 26.34 -2.13
C SER A 8 -3.71 27.86 -2.19
N GLU A 9 -2.61 28.34 -1.66
CA GLU A 9 -2.17 29.75 -1.85
C GLU A 9 -1.58 29.96 -3.26
N TYR A 10 -1.19 28.88 -3.94
CA TYR A 10 -0.62 28.92 -5.28
C TYR A 10 -1.71 28.96 -6.35
N LYS A 11 -1.36 29.58 -7.47
CA LYS A 11 -2.15 29.55 -8.70
C LYS A 11 -1.33 28.92 -9.81
N PRO A 12 -1.94 28.23 -10.77
CA PRO A 12 -1.23 27.69 -11.91
C PRO A 12 -0.47 28.79 -12.67
N THR A 13 0.83 28.55 -12.92
CA THR A 13 1.73 29.49 -13.61
C THR A 13 2.60 28.76 -14.62
N GLY A 14 3.27 29.53 -15.50
CA GLY A 14 4.09 28.95 -16.58
C GLY A 14 3.27 28.11 -17.53
N ASP A 15 3.68 26.87 -17.75
CA ASP A 15 3.01 25.92 -18.63
C ASP A 15 1.83 25.20 -17.94
N GLN A 16 1.68 25.32 -16.61
CA GLN A 16 0.67 24.59 -15.84
C GLN A 16 -0.77 24.84 -16.35
N PRO A 17 -1.23 26.08 -16.60
CA PRO A 17 -2.59 26.32 -17.07
C PRO A 17 -2.91 25.58 -18.37
N GLU A 18 -2.01 25.62 -19.35
CA GLU A 18 -2.19 24.93 -20.63
C GLU A 18 -2.14 23.41 -20.49
N ALA A 19 -1.22 22.90 -19.66
CA ALA A 19 -1.11 21.47 -19.39
C ALA A 19 -2.37 20.92 -18.70
N ILE A 20 -2.91 21.62 -17.69
CA ILE A 20 -4.13 21.25 -16.98
C ILE A 20 -5.31 21.24 -17.95
N GLU A 21 -5.48 22.31 -18.77
CA GLU A 21 -6.58 22.40 -19.72
C GLU A 21 -6.54 21.27 -20.75
N LYS A 22 -5.36 20.96 -21.29
CA LYS A 22 -5.18 19.88 -22.28
C LYS A 22 -5.52 18.52 -21.69
N LEU A 23 -4.99 18.19 -20.51
CA LEU A 23 -5.21 16.91 -19.85
C LEU A 23 -6.69 16.73 -19.47
N VAL A 24 -7.28 17.72 -18.82
CA VAL A 24 -8.70 17.64 -18.41
C VAL A 24 -9.60 17.47 -19.62
N LYS A 25 -9.38 18.24 -20.69
CA LYS A 25 -10.16 18.14 -21.92
C LYS A 25 -10.01 16.78 -22.58
N GLY A 26 -8.80 16.26 -22.70
CA GLY A 26 -8.55 14.97 -23.33
C GLY A 26 -9.24 13.82 -22.58
N PHE A 27 -9.15 13.78 -21.24
CA PHE A 27 -9.87 12.80 -20.43
C PHE A 27 -11.40 12.95 -20.56
N GLN A 28 -11.93 14.17 -20.61
CA GLN A 28 -13.36 14.42 -20.82
C GLN A 28 -13.82 14.00 -22.23
N GLU A 29 -12.95 14.05 -23.24
CA GLU A 29 -13.20 13.57 -24.59
C GLU A 29 -13.07 12.04 -24.73
N GLY A 30 -12.65 11.33 -23.66
CA GLY A 30 -12.59 9.88 -23.58
C GLY A 30 -11.20 9.29 -23.85
N ASN A 31 -10.13 10.08 -23.79
CA ASN A 31 -8.78 9.54 -23.84
C ASN A 31 -8.55 8.60 -22.66
N GLN A 32 -7.95 7.43 -22.92
CA GLN A 32 -7.60 6.46 -21.89
C GLN A 32 -6.22 6.77 -21.30
N PHE A 33 -5.25 7.12 -22.12
CA PHE A 33 -3.86 7.34 -21.70
C PHE A 33 -3.38 8.72 -22.10
N GLU A 34 -2.92 9.48 -21.11
CA GLU A 34 -2.31 10.79 -21.34
C GLU A 34 -1.01 10.92 -20.57
N THR A 35 -0.07 11.71 -21.09
CA THR A 35 1.24 11.94 -20.47
C THR A 35 1.41 13.41 -20.10
N LEU A 36 1.76 13.67 -18.84
CA LEU A 36 2.34 14.91 -18.38
C LEU A 36 3.87 14.81 -18.41
N LEU A 37 4.49 15.38 -19.42
CA LEU A 37 5.93 15.54 -19.49
C LEU A 37 6.31 16.80 -18.70
N GLY A 38 6.82 16.60 -17.49
CA GLY A 38 7.15 17.74 -16.61
C GLY A 38 8.56 17.63 -16.04
N VAL A 39 9.39 18.65 -16.30
CA VAL A 39 10.74 18.69 -15.72
C VAL A 39 10.70 18.75 -14.19
N THR A 40 11.78 18.32 -13.55
CA THR A 40 11.90 18.42 -12.09
C THR A 40 11.79 19.89 -11.64
N GLY A 41 10.95 20.13 -10.63
CA GLY A 41 10.71 21.50 -10.12
C GLY A 41 9.72 22.34 -10.94
N SER A 42 9.03 21.75 -11.92
CA SER A 42 7.97 22.45 -12.67
C SER A 42 6.62 22.52 -11.93
N GLY A 43 6.49 21.82 -10.79
CA GLY A 43 5.24 21.77 -10.02
C GLY A 43 4.25 20.73 -10.53
N LYS A 44 4.72 19.56 -10.97
CA LYS A 44 3.87 18.45 -11.46
C LYS A 44 2.78 18.05 -10.46
N THR A 45 3.11 17.98 -9.16
CA THR A 45 2.14 17.62 -8.11
C THR A 45 0.97 18.58 -8.06
N PHE A 46 1.20 19.87 -8.20
CA PHE A 46 0.15 20.88 -8.24
C PHE A 46 -0.72 20.76 -9.50
N THR A 47 -0.12 20.42 -10.64
CA THR A 47 -0.85 20.11 -11.88
C THR A 47 -1.72 18.87 -11.69
N MET A 48 -1.21 17.78 -11.09
CA MET A 48 -2.00 16.59 -10.75
C MET A 48 -3.21 16.96 -9.88
N ALA A 49 -3.01 17.75 -8.82
CA ALA A 49 -4.08 18.19 -7.93
C ALA A 49 -5.18 18.97 -8.67
N ASN A 50 -4.82 19.87 -9.59
CA ASN A 50 -5.78 20.59 -10.41
C ASN A 50 -6.56 19.68 -11.37
N VAL A 51 -5.90 18.68 -11.96
CA VAL A 51 -6.55 17.68 -12.82
C VAL A 51 -7.55 16.85 -12.01
N ILE A 52 -7.16 16.37 -10.82
CA ILE A 52 -8.04 15.62 -9.90
C ILE A 52 -9.29 16.44 -9.57
N GLN A 53 -9.13 17.69 -9.15
CA GLN A 53 -10.25 18.56 -8.81
C GLN A 53 -11.21 18.73 -9.99
N GLN A 54 -10.70 18.97 -11.20
CA GLN A 54 -11.53 19.26 -12.36
C GLN A 54 -12.23 18.03 -12.95
N LEU A 55 -11.59 16.86 -12.90
CA LEU A 55 -12.21 15.59 -13.32
C LEU A 55 -13.18 15.06 -12.27
N ASN A 56 -12.95 15.36 -11.02
CA ASN A 56 -13.80 14.97 -9.88
C ASN A 56 -14.04 13.45 -9.80
N LYS A 57 -13.01 12.64 -10.03
CA LYS A 57 -13.03 11.18 -9.96
C LYS A 57 -12.22 10.65 -8.78
N PRO A 58 -12.62 9.56 -8.12
CA PRO A 58 -11.74 8.84 -7.22
C PRO A 58 -10.39 8.60 -7.89
N THR A 59 -9.30 8.83 -7.18
CA THR A 59 -7.97 8.83 -7.79
C THR A 59 -7.02 7.91 -7.06
N LEU A 60 -6.29 7.08 -7.80
CA LEU A 60 -5.15 6.31 -7.32
C LEU A 60 -3.87 6.95 -7.85
N ILE A 61 -2.96 7.35 -6.96
CA ILE A 61 -1.62 7.84 -7.33
C ILE A 61 -0.62 6.73 -7.01
N LEU A 62 0.03 6.19 -8.03
CA LEU A 62 1.00 5.11 -7.90
C LEU A 62 2.43 5.64 -7.98
N ALA A 63 3.20 5.43 -6.92
CA ALA A 63 4.59 5.81 -6.80
C ALA A 63 5.51 4.57 -6.74
N HIS A 64 6.74 4.67 -7.25
CA HIS A 64 7.66 3.52 -7.33
C HIS A 64 8.30 3.12 -5.99
N ASN A 65 8.23 3.96 -4.95
CA ASN A 65 8.73 3.62 -3.61
C ASN A 65 7.93 4.30 -2.49
N LYS A 66 8.12 3.82 -1.25
CA LYS A 66 7.42 4.34 -0.05
C LYS A 66 7.71 5.81 0.23
N THR A 67 8.93 6.25 0.02
CA THR A 67 9.36 7.62 0.32
C THR A 67 8.68 8.64 -0.57
N LEU A 68 8.65 8.39 -1.88
CA LEU A 68 7.94 9.23 -2.84
C LEU A 68 6.42 9.19 -2.56
N ALA A 69 5.88 8.02 -2.26
CA ALA A 69 4.47 7.89 -1.87
C ALA A 69 4.15 8.73 -0.62
N ALA A 70 5.03 8.73 0.40
CA ALA A 70 4.84 9.53 1.61
C ALA A 70 4.88 11.03 1.32
N GLN A 71 5.80 11.48 0.46
CA GLN A 71 5.88 12.88 0.03
C GLN A 71 4.60 13.30 -0.70
N LEU A 72 4.17 12.52 -1.70
CA LEU A 72 2.95 12.82 -2.47
C LEU A 72 1.70 12.81 -1.58
N TYR A 73 1.64 11.88 -0.63
CA TYR A 73 0.55 11.82 0.35
C TYR A 73 0.50 13.12 1.19
N GLY A 74 1.65 13.59 1.70
CA GLY A 74 1.74 14.85 2.45
C GLY A 74 1.28 16.05 1.60
N GLU A 75 1.80 16.18 0.38
CA GLU A 75 1.43 17.25 -0.55
C GLU A 75 -0.07 17.21 -0.91
N MET A 76 -0.63 16.02 -1.17
CA MET A 76 -2.06 15.87 -1.47
C MET A 76 -2.95 16.19 -0.26
N LYS A 77 -2.52 15.86 0.97
CA LYS A 77 -3.24 16.27 2.19
C LYS A 77 -3.27 17.77 2.39
N GLU A 78 -2.19 18.46 2.03
CA GLU A 78 -2.15 19.94 2.08
C GLU A 78 -3.09 20.54 1.02
N PHE A 79 -3.14 19.98 -0.18
CA PHE A 79 -4.02 20.43 -1.26
C PHE A 79 -5.50 20.08 -1.05
N PHE A 80 -5.80 18.98 -0.38
CA PHE A 80 -7.17 18.48 -0.17
C PHE A 80 -7.48 18.22 1.32
N PRO A 81 -7.40 19.26 2.18
CA PRO A 81 -7.56 19.08 3.64
C PRO A 81 -8.96 18.60 4.05
N ASN A 82 -9.98 18.81 3.21
CA ASN A 82 -11.38 18.47 3.48
C ASN A 82 -11.82 17.14 2.82
N ASN A 83 -10.98 16.56 1.97
CA ASN A 83 -11.27 15.32 1.26
C ASN A 83 -10.54 14.12 1.88
N ALA A 84 -10.92 12.92 1.49
CA ALA A 84 -10.22 11.71 1.95
C ALA A 84 -8.93 11.51 1.16
N VAL A 85 -7.80 11.84 1.76
CA VAL A 85 -6.48 11.52 1.22
C VAL A 85 -5.90 10.39 2.06
N GLU A 86 -5.67 9.25 1.42
CA GLU A 86 -5.32 7.99 2.04
C GLU A 86 -3.96 7.48 1.58
N TYR A 87 -3.34 6.62 2.39
CA TYR A 87 -2.01 6.09 2.14
C TYR A 87 -2.01 4.57 2.12
N PHE A 88 -1.52 3.96 1.04
CA PHE A 88 -1.55 2.52 0.87
C PHE A 88 -0.20 1.98 0.37
N VAL A 89 0.68 1.64 1.30
CA VAL A 89 1.99 1.05 0.99
C VAL A 89 2.17 -0.28 1.72
N SER A 90 3.27 -0.97 1.51
CA SER A 90 3.58 -2.17 2.29
C SER A 90 3.70 -1.82 3.78
N TYR A 91 2.94 -2.52 4.62
CA TYR A 91 2.89 -2.30 6.09
C TYR A 91 4.06 -2.94 6.86
N TYR A 92 5.03 -3.52 6.16
CA TYR A 92 6.20 -4.10 6.80
C TYR A 92 7.32 -3.06 6.95
N ASP A 93 7.81 -2.88 8.18
CA ASP A 93 9.07 -2.17 8.46
C ASP A 93 10.26 -3.04 8.09
N TYR A 94 10.15 -4.32 8.40
CA TYR A 94 11.08 -5.37 7.97
C TYR A 94 10.28 -6.52 7.37
N TYR A 95 10.72 -7.02 6.23
CA TYR A 95 10.09 -8.14 5.55
C TYR A 95 11.11 -9.11 4.97
N GLN A 96 11.19 -10.29 5.57
CA GLN A 96 11.85 -11.44 4.99
C GLN A 96 10.79 -12.42 4.52
N PRO A 97 10.58 -12.57 3.20
CA PRO A 97 9.59 -13.49 2.69
C PRO A 97 9.98 -14.93 3.01
N GLU A 98 8.97 -15.77 3.26
CA GLU A 98 9.16 -17.22 3.33
C GLU A 98 9.80 -17.73 2.04
N ALA A 99 10.87 -18.48 2.15
CA ALA A 99 11.60 -19.01 1.00
C ALA A 99 12.25 -20.36 1.33
N TYR A 100 12.50 -21.15 0.29
CA TYR A 100 13.30 -22.36 0.40
C TYR A 100 14.39 -22.38 -0.66
N VAL A 101 15.63 -22.57 -0.22
CA VAL A 101 16.81 -22.66 -1.08
C VAL A 101 17.21 -24.11 -1.20
N ALA A 102 16.78 -24.77 -2.27
CA ALA A 102 16.98 -26.22 -2.47
C ALA A 102 18.46 -26.63 -2.55
N SER A 103 19.34 -25.76 -3.07
CA SER A 103 20.77 -26.06 -3.18
C SER A 103 21.50 -26.20 -1.83
N THR A 104 20.99 -25.55 -0.80
CA THR A 104 21.57 -25.56 0.56
C THR A 104 20.67 -26.23 1.60
N ASP A 105 19.52 -26.78 1.17
CA ASP A 105 18.47 -27.32 2.04
C ASP A 105 18.10 -26.34 3.17
N THR A 106 17.98 -25.06 2.83
CA THR A 106 17.74 -24.01 3.81
C THR A 106 16.31 -23.47 3.68
N TYR A 107 15.51 -23.69 4.72
CA TYR A 107 14.23 -23.04 4.86
C TYR A 107 14.39 -21.71 5.61
N ILE A 108 13.87 -20.66 5.00
CA ILE A 108 13.79 -19.31 5.56
C ILE A 108 12.34 -19.08 5.95
N ALA A 109 12.07 -19.03 7.25
CA ALA A 109 10.75 -18.70 7.75
C ALA A 109 10.39 -17.24 7.39
N LYS A 110 9.10 -16.98 7.18
CA LYS A 110 8.63 -15.60 7.09
C LYS A 110 8.98 -14.89 8.40
N ASP A 111 9.72 -13.80 8.29
CA ASP A 111 9.99 -12.89 9.40
C ASP A 111 9.58 -11.48 8.98
N SER A 112 8.76 -10.85 9.79
CA SER A 112 8.23 -9.55 9.44
C SER A 112 7.87 -8.76 10.70
N SER A 113 8.16 -7.47 10.66
CA SER A 113 7.68 -6.49 11.61
C SER A 113 6.61 -5.65 10.92
N ILE A 114 5.41 -5.67 11.46
CA ILE A 114 4.28 -4.89 10.97
C ILE A 114 4.35 -3.51 11.60
N ASN A 115 4.18 -2.49 10.78
CA ASN A 115 3.96 -1.12 11.23
C ASN A 115 2.46 -0.89 11.40
N ASP A 116 2.02 -0.78 12.65
CA ASP A 116 0.60 -0.63 12.99
C ASP A 116 -0.03 0.65 12.42
N ASP A 117 0.74 1.73 12.29
CA ASP A 117 0.26 2.98 11.70
C ASP A 117 0.01 2.81 10.20
N ILE A 118 0.91 2.15 9.48
CA ILE A 118 0.74 1.89 8.04
C ILE A 118 -0.41 0.88 7.83
N ASP A 119 -0.52 -0.14 8.67
CA ASP A 119 -1.64 -1.09 8.59
C ASP A 119 -2.99 -0.39 8.79
N ARG A 120 -3.08 0.50 9.78
CA ARG A 120 -4.26 1.35 10.01
C ARG A 120 -4.58 2.22 8.80
N MET A 121 -3.58 2.87 8.19
CA MET A 121 -3.77 3.68 6.98
C MET A 121 -4.29 2.85 5.80
N ARG A 122 -3.87 1.59 5.67
CA ARG A 122 -4.39 0.67 4.64
C ARG A 122 -5.87 0.34 4.87
N HIS A 123 -6.28 0.07 6.11
CA HIS A 123 -7.68 -0.12 6.46
C HIS A 123 -8.50 1.16 6.26
N SER A 124 -7.94 2.33 6.58
CA SER A 124 -8.57 3.63 6.28
C SER A 124 -8.82 3.80 4.79
N ALA A 125 -7.84 3.49 3.95
CA ALA A 125 -7.96 3.60 2.51
C ALA A 125 -9.07 2.72 1.92
N THR A 126 -9.13 1.44 2.30
CA THR A 126 -10.18 0.53 1.82
C THR A 126 -11.56 0.90 2.34
N ALA A 127 -11.67 1.35 3.59
CA ALA A 127 -12.91 1.86 4.17
C ALA A 127 -13.40 3.13 3.45
N ALA A 128 -12.51 4.09 3.20
CA ALA A 128 -12.83 5.32 2.50
C ALA A 128 -13.32 5.07 1.07
N LEU A 129 -12.71 4.15 0.33
CA LEU A 129 -13.13 3.78 -1.02
C LEU A 129 -14.53 3.17 -1.07
N ILE A 130 -14.96 2.49 0.00
CA ILE A 130 -16.32 1.94 0.08
C ILE A 130 -17.36 3.01 0.46
N ASP A 131 -17.00 3.95 1.33
CA ASP A 131 -17.93 4.89 1.97
C ASP A 131 -18.00 6.25 1.26
N ARG A 132 -16.97 6.64 0.50
CA ARG A 132 -16.83 7.99 -0.07
C ARG A 132 -16.52 7.96 -1.57
N LYS A 133 -16.79 9.09 -2.24
CA LYS A 133 -16.48 9.32 -3.66
C LYS A 133 -15.29 10.28 -3.87
N ASP A 134 -15.00 11.11 -2.88
CA ASP A 134 -13.94 12.10 -2.89
C ASP A 134 -12.65 11.54 -2.25
N VAL A 135 -12.14 10.45 -2.82
CA VAL A 135 -10.99 9.71 -2.27
C VAL A 135 -9.79 9.78 -3.19
N ILE A 136 -8.66 10.17 -2.64
CA ILE A 136 -7.33 10.07 -3.26
C ILE A 136 -6.53 9.05 -2.47
N VAL A 137 -6.10 7.96 -3.09
CA VAL A 137 -5.20 6.99 -2.48
C VAL A 137 -3.82 7.14 -3.08
N VAL A 138 -2.82 7.43 -2.25
CA VAL A 138 -1.42 7.41 -2.67
C VAL A 138 -0.81 6.07 -2.28
N ALA A 139 -0.35 5.32 -3.27
CA ALA A 139 0.10 3.95 -3.08
C ALA A 139 1.49 3.68 -3.67
N SER A 140 2.17 2.68 -3.14
CA SER A 140 3.30 2.04 -3.81
C SER A 140 2.82 0.84 -4.64
N VAL A 141 3.73 0.14 -5.32
CA VAL A 141 3.39 -1.09 -6.07
C VAL A 141 2.74 -2.19 -5.23
N SER A 142 2.69 -2.05 -3.90
CA SER A 142 1.92 -2.96 -3.04
C SER A 142 0.43 -2.99 -3.38
N CYS A 143 -0.10 -1.99 -4.06
CA CYS A 143 -1.50 -1.93 -4.49
C CYS A 143 -1.88 -2.99 -5.54
N ILE A 144 -0.91 -3.56 -6.26
CA ILE A 144 -1.16 -4.64 -7.23
C ILE A 144 -1.09 -6.04 -6.62
N TYR A 145 -0.74 -6.16 -5.34
CA TYR A 145 -0.76 -7.44 -4.62
C TYR A 145 -2.18 -7.81 -4.21
N GLY A 146 -2.43 -9.13 -4.20
CA GLY A 146 -3.71 -9.66 -3.74
C GLY A 146 -4.01 -9.25 -2.30
N ILE A 147 -5.21 -8.73 -2.09
CA ILE A 147 -5.84 -8.52 -0.79
C ILE A 147 -7.18 -9.26 -0.79
N GLY A 148 -7.97 -9.14 0.27
CA GLY A 148 -9.29 -9.78 0.33
C GLY A 148 -10.25 -9.29 -0.76
N ASP A 149 -11.33 -10.02 -0.94
CA ASP A 149 -12.42 -9.69 -1.86
C ASP A 149 -13.15 -8.42 -1.37
N PRO A 150 -13.22 -7.34 -2.18
CA PRO A 150 -13.91 -6.10 -1.77
C PRO A 150 -15.40 -6.29 -1.51
N ASP A 151 -16.08 -7.17 -2.23
CA ASP A 151 -17.50 -7.45 -1.98
C ASP A 151 -17.69 -8.17 -0.64
N GLU A 152 -16.82 -9.11 -0.31
CA GLU A 152 -16.85 -9.77 0.99
C GLU A 152 -16.52 -8.79 2.13
N TYR A 153 -15.51 -7.96 1.95
CA TYR A 153 -15.15 -6.93 2.92
C TYR A 153 -16.32 -5.95 3.17
N ARG A 154 -17.05 -5.56 2.13
CA ARG A 154 -18.25 -4.73 2.22
C ARG A 154 -19.42 -5.48 2.90
N ASN A 155 -19.64 -6.76 2.55
CA ASN A 155 -20.72 -7.56 3.10
C ASN A 155 -20.54 -7.87 4.59
N GLN A 156 -19.31 -7.89 5.08
CA GLN A 156 -18.98 -8.10 6.49
C GLN A 156 -18.97 -6.79 7.31
N MET A 157 -19.23 -5.66 6.69
CA MET A 157 -19.35 -4.36 7.40
C MET A 157 -20.55 -4.38 8.33
N LEU A 158 -20.34 -3.99 9.59
CA LEU A 158 -21.41 -3.82 10.58
C LEU A 158 -21.88 -2.37 10.58
N SER A 159 -23.17 -2.17 10.51
CA SER A 159 -23.77 -0.84 10.59
C SER A 159 -24.69 -0.71 11.80
N PHE A 160 -24.60 0.42 12.49
CA PHE A 160 -25.37 0.72 13.69
C PHE A 160 -26.04 2.09 13.55
N ARG A 161 -27.26 2.18 14.03
CA ARG A 161 -28.06 3.42 14.02
C ARG A 161 -28.80 3.57 15.34
N VAL A 162 -28.90 4.79 15.84
CA VAL A 162 -29.73 5.11 17.02
C VAL A 162 -31.18 4.71 16.76
N GLY A 163 -31.80 4.03 17.70
CA GLY A 163 -33.16 3.46 17.59
C GLY A 163 -33.22 2.09 16.90
N MET A 164 -32.07 1.52 16.51
CA MET A 164 -32.01 0.17 15.93
C MET A 164 -32.25 -0.87 17.03
N ILE A 165 -33.17 -1.81 16.76
CA ILE A 165 -33.41 -2.96 17.65
C ILE A 165 -32.40 -4.05 17.30
N LYS A 166 -31.48 -4.31 18.22
CA LYS A 166 -30.42 -5.32 18.05
C LYS A 166 -29.86 -5.74 19.39
N ASP A 167 -29.89 -7.03 19.68
CA ASP A 167 -29.37 -7.59 20.93
C ASP A 167 -27.86 -7.32 21.05
N ARG A 168 -27.43 -6.86 22.23
CA ARG A 168 -26.01 -6.56 22.53
C ARG A 168 -25.12 -7.80 22.34
N ASP A 169 -25.57 -8.96 22.80
CA ASP A 169 -24.76 -10.18 22.72
C ASP A 169 -24.61 -10.63 21.25
N GLN A 170 -25.63 -10.43 20.42
CA GLN A 170 -25.53 -10.60 18.98
C GLN A 170 -24.48 -9.66 18.37
N VAL A 171 -24.42 -8.40 18.79
CA VAL A 171 -23.37 -7.45 18.31
C VAL A 171 -21.98 -7.90 18.72
N ILE A 172 -21.82 -8.47 19.92
CA ILE A 172 -20.54 -9.04 20.39
C ILE A 172 -20.10 -10.20 19.51
N ASP A 173 -21.00 -11.12 19.16
CA ASP A 173 -20.71 -12.23 18.27
C ASP A 173 -20.31 -11.73 16.87
N GLU A 174 -21.06 -10.78 16.31
CA GLU A 174 -20.76 -10.18 15.00
C GLU A 174 -19.39 -9.45 14.98
N LEU A 175 -19.01 -8.75 16.07
CA LEU A 175 -17.69 -8.15 16.18
C LEU A 175 -16.57 -9.19 16.16
N THR A 176 -16.77 -10.30 16.85
CA THR A 176 -15.83 -11.42 16.84
C THR A 176 -15.73 -12.06 15.45
N ASP A 177 -16.86 -12.21 14.75
CA ASP A 177 -16.90 -12.74 13.37
C ASP A 177 -16.10 -11.87 12.39
N ILE A 178 -16.10 -10.54 12.58
CA ILE A 178 -15.29 -9.62 11.77
C ILE A 178 -13.88 -9.38 12.34
N GLN A 179 -13.41 -10.26 13.24
CA GLN A 179 -12.04 -10.33 13.77
C GLN A 179 -11.66 -9.18 14.74
N TYR A 180 -12.64 -8.62 15.45
CA TYR A 180 -12.33 -7.78 16.61
C TYR A 180 -12.15 -8.64 17.85
N ASP A 181 -11.13 -8.35 18.64
CA ASP A 181 -10.84 -9.08 19.88
C ASP A 181 -11.51 -8.39 21.08
N ARG A 182 -12.11 -9.19 21.97
CA ARG A 182 -12.60 -8.67 23.24
C ARG A 182 -11.45 -8.45 24.22
N ASN A 183 -11.28 -7.22 24.67
CA ASN A 183 -10.29 -6.89 25.70
C ASN A 183 -10.87 -5.86 26.68
N ASP A 184 -11.39 -6.35 27.80
CA ASP A 184 -12.04 -5.49 28.81
C ASP A 184 -11.00 -4.70 29.66
N MET A 185 -9.72 -5.04 29.58
CA MET A 185 -8.63 -4.43 30.38
C MET A 185 -7.90 -3.32 29.63
N ASP A 186 -7.59 -3.54 28.36
CA ASP A 186 -6.78 -2.65 27.54
C ASP A 186 -7.43 -2.48 26.16
N LEU A 187 -8.06 -1.33 25.96
CA LEU A 187 -8.81 -1.02 24.75
C LEU A 187 -7.86 -0.44 23.69
N GLN A 188 -7.55 -1.24 22.68
CA GLN A 188 -6.64 -0.91 21.58
C GLN A 188 -7.33 -1.02 20.22
N ARG A 189 -6.68 -0.60 19.16
CA ARG A 189 -7.14 -0.74 17.77
C ARG A 189 -7.53 -2.20 17.46
N GLY A 190 -8.71 -2.39 16.87
CA GLY A 190 -9.22 -3.73 16.55
C GLY A 190 -9.73 -4.50 17.77
N THR A 191 -9.91 -3.84 18.92
CA THR A 191 -10.51 -4.47 20.09
C THR A 191 -11.81 -3.78 20.51
N PHE A 192 -12.60 -4.50 21.29
CA PHE A 192 -13.79 -3.96 21.97
C PHE A 192 -13.83 -4.40 23.42
N ARG A 193 -14.55 -3.63 24.25
CA ARG A 193 -14.84 -3.99 25.64
C ARG A 193 -16.31 -3.80 25.96
N VAL A 194 -16.79 -4.55 26.95
CA VAL A 194 -18.18 -4.53 27.38
C VAL A 194 -18.27 -4.14 28.86
N ARG A 195 -19.04 -3.13 29.18
CA ARG A 195 -19.30 -2.68 30.56
C ARG A 195 -20.78 -2.45 30.77
N GLY A 196 -21.49 -3.47 31.29
CA GLY A 196 -22.95 -3.43 31.43
C GLY A 196 -23.62 -3.34 30.05
N ASP A 197 -24.43 -2.31 29.86
CA ASP A 197 -25.13 -2.04 28.59
C ASP A 197 -24.34 -1.13 27.64
N VAL A 198 -23.02 -0.96 27.87
CA VAL A 198 -22.15 -0.12 27.09
C VAL A 198 -21.11 -0.98 26.38
N LEU A 199 -21.00 -0.80 25.06
CA LEU A 199 -20.01 -1.40 24.19
C LEU A 199 -19.08 -0.30 23.67
N GLU A 200 -17.78 -0.46 23.89
CA GLU A 200 -16.75 0.46 23.39
C GLU A 200 -15.82 -0.27 22.44
N ILE A 201 -15.60 0.32 21.28
CA ILE A 201 -14.89 -0.31 20.15
C ILE A 201 -13.85 0.68 19.63
N ILE A 202 -12.62 0.23 19.37
CA ILE A 202 -11.63 1.01 18.61
C ILE A 202 -11.56 0.45 17.21
N PRO A 203 -12.13 1.15 16.21
CA PRO A 203 -12.11 0.70 14.83
C PRO A 203 -10.68 0.57 14.28
N VAL A 204 -10.46 -0.37 13.36
CA VAL A 204 -9.14 -0.61 12.76
C VAL A 204 -8.69 0.50 11.82
N SER A 205 -9.62 1.29 11.30
CA SER A 205 -9.41 2.36 10.33
C SER A 205 -9.25 3.75 10.93
N THR A 206 -9.51 3.93 12.25
CA THR A 206 -9.44 5.24 12.91
C THR A 206 -8.09 5.48 13.61
N PHE A 207 -7.73 6.75 13.78
CA PHE A 207 -6.46 7.14 14.39
C PHE A 207 -6.56 7.29 15.92
N ASP A 208 -7.52 8.07 16.40
CA ASP A 208 -7.56 8.50 17.80
C ASP A 208 -8.96 8.40 18.45
N ASP A 209 -9.92 7.82 17.73
CA ASP A 209 -11.30 7.84 18.16
C ASP A 209 -11.88 6.44 18.32
N GLY A 210 -12.56 6.24 19.44
CA GLY A 210 -13.38 5.05 19.69
C GLY A 210 -14.87 5.33 19.45
N ILE A 211 -15.61 4.27 19.24
CA ILE A 211 -17.08 4.29 19.13
C ILE A 211 -17.66 3.65 20.37
N ARG A 212 -18.55 4.36 21.06
CA ARG A 212 -19.32 3.89 22.21
C ARG A 212 -20.76 3.72 21.79
N ILE A 213 -21.31 2.52 22.00
CA ILE A 213 -22.71 2.17 21.75
C ILE A 213 -23.36 1.85 23.10
N GLU A 214 -24.39 2.59 23.43
CA GLU A 214 -25.16 2.43 24.67
C GLU A 214 -26.48 1.76 24.30
N PHE A 215 -26.85 0.70 25.05
CA PHE A 215 -28.06 -0.06 24.84
C PHE A 215 -29.08 0.23 25.95
N PHE A 216 -30.34 0.29 25.57
CA PHE A 216 -31.46 0.25 26.51
C PHE A 216 -32.36 -0.97 26.20
N GLY A 217 -32.10 -2.07 26.91
CA GLY A 217 -32.60 -3.38 26.51
C GLY A 217 -31.96 -3.82 25.19
N ASP A 218 -32.77 -4.13 24.17
CA ASP A 218 -32.34 -4.54 22.84
C ASP A 218 -32.32 -3.36 21.86
N GLU A 219 -32.47 -2.12 22.31
CA GLU A 219 -32.45 -0.92 21.48
C GLU A 219 -31.12 -0.17 21.63
N ILE A 220 -30.54 0.27 20.55
CA ILE A 220 -29.39 1.19 20.55
C ILE A 220 -29.89 2.58 20.87
N ASP A 221 -29.66 3.02 22.12
CA ASP A 221 -30.14 4.32 22.65
C ASP A 221 -29.25 5.46 22.21
N ARG A 222 -27.91 5.25 22.21
CA ARG A 222 -26.94 6.29 21.90
C ARG A 222 -25.69 5.71 21.23
N ILE A 223 -25.13 6.49 20.29
CA ILE A 223 -23.82 6.23 19.69
C ILE A 223 -22.95 7.48 19.88
N THR A 224 -21.77 7.33 20.46
CA THR A 224 -20.86 8.46 20.76
C THR A 224 -19.47 8.14 20.26
N GLU A 225 -18.88 9.08 19.55
CA GLU A 225 -17.43 9.08 19.28
C GLU A 225 -16.72 9.60 20.54
N PHE A 226 -15.71 8.88 21.02
CA PHE A 226 -15.04 9.20 22.27
C PHE A 226 -13.52 9.08 22.15
N ASP A 227 -12.82 9.79 23.03
CA ASP A 227 -11.38 9.68 23.18
C ASP A 227 -11.03 8.45 24.03
N PRO A 228 -10.30 7.45 23.52
CA PRO A 228 -9.97 6.23 24.26
C PRO A 228 -9.09 6.45 25.48
N LEU A 229 -8.27 7.51 25.49
CA LEU A 229 -7.35 7.82 26.60
C LEU A 229 -8.08 8.47 27.78
N THR A 230 -8.96 9.44 27.50
CA THR A 230 -9.68 10.18 28.53
C THR A 230 -11.05 9.57 28.84
N GLY A 231 -11.63 8.83 27.91
CA GLY A 231 -13.00 8.33 27.97
C GLY A 231 -14.07 9.40 27.69
N GLU A 232 -13.67 10.63 27.36
CA GLU A 232 -14.60 11.73 27.10
C GLU A 232 -15.27 11.58 25.73
N GLY A 233 -16.59 11.80 25.69
CA GLY A 233 -17.36 11.85 24.45
C GLY A 233 -17.01 13.11 23.66
N LYS A 234 -16.67 12.94 22.37
CA LYS A 234 -16.36 14.04 21.44
C LYS A 234 -17.62 14.55 20.73
N ARG A 235 -18.43 13.62 20.23
CA ARG A 235 -19.69 13.96 19.54
C ARG A 235 -20.65 12.77 19.53
N ASP A 236 -21.94 13.08 19.49
CA ASP A 236 -23.00 12.08 19.28
C ASP A 236 -23.17 11.82 17.78
N LEU A 237 -23.33 10.55 17.45
CA LEU A 237 -23.56 10.06 16.10
C LEU A 237 -24.98 9.49 15.98
N THR A 238 -25.63 9.71 14.86
CA THR A 238 -26.90 9.03 14.53
C THR A 238 -26.70 7.69 13.85
N TYR A 239 -25.53 7.49 13.28
CA TYR A 239 -25.14 6.32 12.50
C TYR A 239 -23.62 6.12 12.58
N THR A 240 -23.20 4.87 12.57
CA THR A 240 -21.78 4.48 12.39
C THR A 240 -21.68 3.14 11.68
N CYS A 241 -20.54 2.88 11.02
CA CYS A 241 -20.21 1.58 10.48
C CYS A 241 -18.80 1.16 10.89
N LEU A 242 -18.63 -0.15 11.05
CA LEU A 242 -17.37 -0.79 11.39
C LEU A 242 -16.98 -1.74 10.28
N PHE A 243 -15.76 -1.61 9.80
CA PHE A 243 -15.20 -2.50 8.80
C PHE A 243 -14.43 -3.65 9.47
N PRO A 244 -14.30 -4.81 8.81
CA PRO A 244 -13.56 -5.94 9.36
C PRO A 244 -12.12 -5.59 9.76
N ALA A 245 -11.63 -6.22 10.82
CA ALA A 245 -10.27 -6.03 11.32
C ALA A 245 -9.19 -6.68 10.42
N SER A 246 -9.59 -7.43 9.40
CA SER A 246 -8.71 -8.03 8.40
C SER A 246 -9.33 -7.92 7.01
N HIS A 247 -8.50 -7.72 5.98
CA HIS A 247 -8.96 -7.78 4.58
C HIS A 247 -9.31 -9.20 4.11
N TYR A 248 -8.93 -10.23 4.87
CA TYR A 248 -9.18 -11.65 4.56
C TYR A 248 -10.35 -12.26 5.33
N VAL A 249 -11.17 -11.45 5.96
CA VAL A 249 -12.39 -11.93 6.64
C VAL A 249 -13.39 -12.44 5.61
N VAL A 250 -13.91 -13.62 5.85
CA VAL A 250 -14.97 -14.23 5.04
C VAL A 250 -16.06 -14.80 5.96
N GLY A 251 -17.31 -14.78 5.50
CA GLY A 251 -18.42 -15.35 6.25
C GLY A 251 -18.29 -16.86 6.44
N GLN A 252 -18.92 -17.39 7.49
CA GLN A 252 -18.82 -18.81 7.90
C GLN A 252 -19.11 -19.81 6.77
N GLU A 253 -20.14 -19.56 5.95
CA GLU A 253 -20.47 -20.43 4.82
C GLU A 253 -19.36 -20.53 3.77
N LYS A 254 -18.73 -19.38 3.45
CA LYS A 254 -17.58 -19.34 2.53
C LYS A 254 -16.35 -20.00 3.15
N MET A 255 -16.11 -19.79 4.45
CA MET A 255 -15.03 -20.46 5.19
C MET A 255 -15.16 -21.98 5.12
N GLU A 256 -16.33 -22.53 5.35
CA GLU A 256 -16.56 -24.00 5.25
C GLU A 256 -16.32 -24.53 3.84
N LYS A 257 -16.74 -23.79 2.81
CA LYS A 257 -16.47 -24.15 1.41
C LYS A 257 -14.97 -24.12 1.11
N ALA A 258 -14.26 -23.09 1.60
CA ALA A 258 -12.81 -22.96 1.45
C ALA A 258 -12.08 -24.13 2.13
N LEU A 259 -12.43 -24.47 3.36
CA LEU A 259 -11.83 -25.58 4.11
C LEU A 259 -12.00 -26.93 3.39
N LYS A 260 -13.18 -27.19 2.80
CA LYS A 260 -13.40 -28.42 2.00
C LYS A 260 -12.51 -28.46 0.75
N ARG A 261 -12.29 -27.30 0.09
CA ARG A 261 -11.38 -27.21 -1.06
C ARG A 261 -9.92 -27.42 -0.65
N ILE A 262 -9.49 -26.80 0.45
CA ILE A 262 -8.14 -26.96 1.01
C ILE A 262 -7.89 -28.42 1.39
N GLU A 263 -8.84 -29.07 2.03
CA GLU A 263 -8.75 -30.49 2.40
C GLU A 263 -8.63 -31.41 1.17
N ALA A 264 -9.40 -31.16 0.12
CA ALA A 264 -9.30 -31.92 -1.13
C ALA A 264 -7.95 -31.72 -1.80
N GLU A 265 -7.47 -30.47 -1.91
CA GLU A 265 -6.16 -30.15 -2.47
C GLU A 265 -5.01 -30.77 -1.66
N LEU A 266 -5.12 -30.77 -0.31
CA LEU A 266 -4.17 -31.42 0.57
C LEU A 266 -4.07 -32.91 0.29
N LYS A 267 -5.21 -33.61 0.18
CA LYS A 267 -5.26 -35.07 -0.13
C LYS A 267 -4.55 -35.37 -1.46
N ASP A 268 -4.84 -34.59 -2.48
CA ASP A 268 -4.22 -34.73 -3.80
C ASP A 268 -2.71 -34.46 -3.73
N ARG A 269 -2.28 -33.41 -2.99
CA ARG A 269 -0.87 -33.07 -2.89
C ARG A 269 -0.06 -34.09 -2.08
N VAL A 270 -0.61 -34.61 -0.99
CA VAL A 270 -0.01 -35.71 -0.21
C VAL A 270 0.13 -36.98 -1.05
N ALA A 271 -0.89 -37.35 -1.81
CA ALA A 271 -0.83 -38.47 -2.73
C ALA A 271 0.24 -38.29 -3.81
N TYR A 272 0.34 -37.07 -4.38
CA TYR A 272 1.39 -36.73 -5.34
C TYR A 272 2.80 -36.93 -4.75
N PHE A 273 3.08 -36.40 -3.57
CA PHE A 273 4.39 -36.54 -2.94
C PHE A 273 4.71 -38.02 -2.62
N LYS A 274 3.76 -38.76 -2.07
CA LYS A 274 3.93 -40.21 -1.81
C LYS A 274 4.22 -41.01 -3.10
N SER A 275 3.59 -40.66 -4.22
CA SER A 275 3.84 -41.28 -5.53
C SER A 275 5.24 -40.99 -6.10
N LYS A 276 5.94 -39.97 -5.56
CA LYS A 276 7.28 -39.58 -5.94
C LYS A 276 8.33 -39.96 -4.89
N ASP A 277 7.98 -40.78 -3.91
CA ASP A 277 8.82 -41.13 -2.74
C ASP A 277 9.30 -39.92 -1.90
N LYS A 278 8.58 -38.81 -1.98
CA LYS A 278 8.84 -37.57 -1.22
C LYS A 278 8.07 -37.58 0.10
N LEU A 279 8.45 -38.46 1.02
CA LEU A 279 7.71 -38.74 2.26
C LEU A 279 7.80 -37.56 3.26
N ILE A 280 8.94 -36.86 3.30
CA ILE A 280 9.16 -35.69 4.18
C ILE A 280 8.28 -34.52 3.73
N GLU A 281 8.22 -34.26 2.44
CA GLU A 281 7.36 -33.23 1.86
C GLU A 281 5.88 -33.54 2.09
N ALA A 282 5.49 -34.83 1.96
CA ALA A 282 4.13 -35.27 2.24
C ALA A 282 3.73 -35.04 3.69
N GLN A 283 4.57 -35.41 4.65
CA GLN A 283 4.32 -35.21 6.07
C GLN A 283 4.27 -33.72 6.42
N ARG A 284 5.23 -32.93 5.94
CA ARG A 284 5.34 -31.49 6.20
C ARG A 284 4.07 -30.74 5.77
N ILE A 285 3.62 -30.96 4.53
CA ILE A 285 2.43 -30.27 4.02
C ILE A 285 1.15 -30.74 4.75
N GLU A 286 1.07 -32.02 5.12
CA GLU A 286 -0.08 -32.58 5.84
C GLU A 286 -0.20 -32.00 7.25
N GLU A 287 0.88 -31.96 8.02
CA GLU A 287 0.91 -31.40 9.38
C GLU A 287 0.57 -29.91 9.36
N ARG A 288 1.24 -29.13 8.51
CA ARG A 288 1.03 -27.69 8.42
C ARG A 288 -0.39 -27.33 8.02
N THR A 289 -0.90 -27.94 6.96
CA THR A 289 -2.21 -27.58 6.44
C THR A 289 -3.33 -28.00 7.39
N ASN A 290 -3.21 -29.15 8.07
CA ASN A 290 -4.21 -29.56 9.07
C ASN A 290 -4.22 -28.60 10.26
N PHE A 291 -3.07 -28.15 10.73
CA PHE A 291 -2.99 -27.16 11.79
C PHE A 291 -3.63 -25.81 11.35
N ASP A 292 -3.31 -25.32 10.15
CA ASP A 292 -3.88 -24.09 9.62
C ASP A 292 -5.41 -24.18 9.47
N MET A 293 -5.93 -25.34 9.01
CA MET A 293 -7.39 -25.58 8.90
C MET A 293 -8.08 -25.63 10.25
N GLU A 294 -7.44 -26.20 11.29
CA GLU A 294 -7.97 -26.22 12.64
C GLU A 294 -8.08 -24.79 13.19
N MET A 295 -7.03 -24.00 13.06
CA MET A 295 -7.06 -22.60 13.46
C MET A 295 -8.14 -21.79 12.74
N MET A 296 -8.31 -21.98 11.43
CA MET A 296 -9.38 -21.31 10.67
C MET A 296 -10.78 -21.74 11.11
N ARG A 297 -11.00 -22.99 11.56
CA ARG A 297 -12.30 -23.43 12.10
C ARG A 297 -12.61 -22.81 13.45
N GLU A 298 -11.61 -22.71 14.33
CA GLU A 298 -11.80 -22.26 15.70
C GLU A 298 -11.86 -20.72 15.82
N THR A 299 -11.03 -20.02 15.05
CA THR A 299 -10.83 -18.57 15.20
C THR A 299 -11.15 -17.75 13.95
N GLY A 300 -11.49 -18.42 12.83
CA GLY A 300 -11.64 -17.74 11.53
C GLY A 300 -10.33 -17.27 10.89
N PHE A 301 -9.17 -17.55 11.51
CA PHE A 301 -7.86 -17.04 11.09
C PHE A 301 -6.76 -18.07 11.30
N CYS A 302 -5.67 -17.96 10.53
CA CYS A 302 -4.42 -18.69 10.79
C CYS A 302 -3.21 -17.84 10.36
N SER A 303 -2.04 -18.13 10.93
CA SER A 303 -0.81 -17.46 10.50
C SER A 303 -0.47 -17.81 9.04
N GLY A 304 -0.37 -16.79 8.18
CA GLY A 304 -0.18 -16.98 6.74
C GLY A 304 -1.46 -17.27 5.98
N ILE A 305 -2.62 -16.84 6.49
CA ILE A 305 -3.94 -17.01 5.86
C ILE A 305 -3.98 -16.53 4.40
N GLU A 306 -3.14 -15.57 4.05
CA GLU A 306 -2.98 -15.08 2.69
C GLU A 306 -2.61 -16.18 1.67
N ASN A 307 -1.94 -17.26 2.12
CA ASN A 307 -1.61 -18.40 1.25
C ASN A 307 -2.84 -19.22 0.85
N TYR A 308 -3.98 -19.02 1.50
CA TYR A 308 -5.27 -19.62 1.21
C TYR A 308 -6.24 -18.62 0.55
N SER A 309 -5.76 -17.46 0.10
CA SER A 309 -6.61 -16.40 -0.48
C SER A 309 -7.43 -16.89 -1.69
N GLY A 310 -6.90 -17.78 -2.52
CA GLY A 310 -7.63 -18.38 -3.64
C GLY A 310 -8.86 -19.16 -3.18
N PRO A 311 -8.70 -20.22 -2.36
CA PRO A 311 -9.82 -20.96 -1.77
C PRO A 311 -10.81 -20.08 -0.98
N LEU A 312 -10.34 -19.15 -0.16
CA LEU A 312 -11.16 -18.25 0.65
C LEU A 312 -12.03 -17.33 -0.19
N ALA A 313 -11.50 -16.78 -1.27
CA ALA A 313 -12.25 -15.96 -2.23
C ALA A 313 -13.10 -16.81 -3.21
N GLY A 314 -13.02 -18.13 -3.14
CA GLY A 314 -13.72 -19.02 -4.07
C GLY A 314 -13.12 -19.06 -5.48
N ARG A 315 -11.95 -18.46 -5.72
CA ARG A 315 -11.28 -18.37 -7.02
C ARG A 315 -10.76 -19.73 -7.50
N SER A 316 -10.75 -19.92 -8.81
CA SER A 316 -10.08 -21.03 -9.47
C SER A 316 -8.56 -20.81 -9.52
N ALA A 317 -7.80 -21.90 -9.71
CA ALA A 317 -6.34 -21.81 -9.85
C ALA A 317 -5.97 -20.90 -11.03
N GLY A 318 -5.07 -19.93 -10.77
CA GLY A 318 -4.61 -18.97 -11.75
C GLY A 318 -5.54 -17.79 -12.03
N GLU A 319 -6.73 -17.77 -11.43
CA GLU A 319 -7.65 -16.64 -11.55
C GLU A 319 -7.07 -15.37 -10.94
N THR A 320 -7.36 -14.21 -11.55
CA THR A 320 -6.86 -12.90 -11.16
C THR A 320 -7.23 -12.57 -9.71
N PRO A 321 -6.28 -12.22 -8.84
CA PRO A 321 -6.60 -11.84 -7.47
C PRO A 321 -7.26 -10.47 -7.41
N SER A 322 -8.10 -10.26 -6.39
CA SER A 322 -8.59 -8.94 -6.03
C SER A 322 -7.47 -8.13 -5.38
N THR A 323 -7.35 -6.88 -5.77
CA THR A 323 -6.31 -5.95 -5.33
C THR A 323 -6.92 -4.63 -4.89
N LEU A 324 -6.12 -3.64 -4.51
CA LEU A 324 -6.65 -2.32 -4.19
C LEU A 324 -7.44 -1.69 -5.35
N LEU A 325 -7.05 -1.99 -6.60
CA LEU A 325 -7.76 -1.47 -7.78
C LEU A 325 -9.22 -1.93 -7.84
N ASP A 326 -9.54 -3.09 -7.25
CA ASP A 326 -10.89 -3.63 -7.22
C ASP A 326 -11.79 -2.97 -6.14
N PHE A 327 -11.22 -2.16 -5.26
CA PHE A 327 -11.96 -1.34 -4.30
C PHE A 327 -12.44 -0.02 -4.89
N PHE A 328 -11.86 0.41 -6.03
CA PHE A 328 -12.36 1.54 -6.79
C PHE A 328 -13.59 1.11 -7.60
N ASP A 329 -14.53 2.03 -7.81
CA ASP A 329 -15.56 1.85 -8.84
C ASP A 329 -14.92 1.91 -10.23
N ASP A 330 -15.63 1.45 -11.26
CA ASP A 330 -15.12 1.37 -12.64
C ASP A 330 -14.62 2.71 -13.21
N ASP A 331 -15.10 3.84 -12.69
CA ASP A 331 -14.76 5.19 -13.16
C ASP A 331 -13.81 5.89 -12.18
N PHE A 332 -12.51 5.63 -12.29
CA PHE A 332 -11.48 6.27 -11.49
C PHE A 332 -10.29 6.74 -12.34
N LEU A 333 -9.51 7.67 -11.80
CA LEU A 333 -8.28 8.15 -12.41
C LEU A 333 -7.07 7.45 -11.77
N LEU A 334 -6.23 6.81 -12.59
CA LEU A 334 -4.92 6.34 -12.16
C LEU A 334 -3.84 7.34 -12.59
N ILE A 335 -3.09 7.87 -11.65
CA ILE A 335 -1.89 8.67 -11.91
C ILE A 335 -0.67 7.83 -11.60
N ILE A 336 0.20 7.63 -12.56
CA ILE A 336 1.46 6.89 -12.38
C ILE A 336 2.61 7.89 -12.35
N ASP A 337 3.10 8.17 -11.13
CA ASP A 337 4.21 9.10 -10.96
C ASP A 337 5.55 8.43 -11.22
N GLU A 338 6.49 9.21 -11.80
CA GLU A 338 7.76 8.70 -12.33
C GLU A 338 7.52 7.42 -13.15
N SER A 339 6.61 7.50 -14.10
CA SER A 339 6.05 6.36 -14.83
C SER A 339 7.13 5.52 -15.55
N HIS A 340 8.20 6.16 -16.02
CA HIS A 340 9.36 5.49 -16.63
C HIS A 340 10.04 4.48 -15.70
N MET A 341 9.89 4.63 -14.36
CA MET A 341 10.37 3.70 -13.34
C MET A 341 9.26 2.78 -12.85
N THR A 342 8.07 3.33 -12.64
CA THR A 342 6.95 2.66 -12.00
C THR A 342 6.33 1.58 -12.90
N VAL A 343 6.15 1.84 -14.18
CA VAL A 343 5.58 0.89 -15.14
C VAL A 343 6.44 -0.38 -15.28
N PRO A 344 7.78 -0.30 -15.53
CA PRO A 344 8.64 -1.48 -15.53
C PRO A 344 8.65 -2.24 -14.20
N GLN A 345 8.55 -1.54 -13.07
CA GLN A 345 8.48 -2.17 -11.75
C GLN A 345 7.23 -3.03 -11.60
N VAL A 346 6.06 -2.52 -11.98
CA VAL A 346 4.81 -3.30 -12.00
C VAL A 346 4.97 -4.57 -12.84
N GLY A 347 5.58 -4.47 -14.03
CA GLY A 347 5.82 -5.62 -14.89
C GLY A 347 6.75 -6.69 -14.31
N ALA A 348 7.71 -6.30 -13.46
CA ALA A 348 8.69 -7.21 -12.89
C ALA A 348 8.22 -8.00 -11.67
N MET A 349 7.19 -7.53 -10.94
CA MET A 349 6.80 -8.06 -9.63
C MET A 349 6.31 -9.51 -9.68
N TYR A 350 5.51 -9.88 -10.67
CA TYR A 350 4.89 -11.20 -10.76
C TYR A 350 5.91 -12.35 -10.85
N SER A 351 6.90 -12.22 -11.71
CA SER A 351 7.87 -13.30 -12.00
C SER A 351 8.73 -13.65 -10.79
N GLY A 352 9.16 -12.64 -10.03
CA GLY A 352 9.97 -12.83 -8.82
C GLY A 352 9.20 -13.57 -7.71
N ASP A 353 7.95 -13.16 -7.45
CA ASP A 353 7.09 -13.80 -6.44
C ASP A 353 6.77 -15.24 -6.81
N ARG A 354 6.44 -15.52 -8.08
CA ARG A 354 6.13 -16.86 -8.56
C ARG A 354 7.30 -17.83 -8.41
N SER A 355 8.51 -17.43 -8.80
CA SER A 355 9.71 -18.30 -8.68
C SER A 355 9.97 -18.72 -7.24
N ARG A 356 9.87 -17.79 -6.31
CA ARG A 356 10.04 -18.06 -4.87
C ARG A 356 8.99 -19.04 -4.35
N LYS A 357 7.73 -18.83 -4.66
CA LYS A 357 6.60 -19.68 -4.20
C LYS A 357 6.59 -21.07 -4.82
N MET A 358 7.03 -21.22 -6.07
CA MET A 358 7.17 -22.52 -6.71
C MET A 358 8.08 -23.44 -5.90
N ASN A 359 9.20 -22.94 -5.38
CA ASN A 359 10.08 -23.75 -4.51
C ASN A 359 9.35 -24.21 -3.22
N LEU A 360 8.56 -23.33 -2.59
CA LEU A 360 7.80 -23.69 -1.40
C LEU A 360 6.76 -24.77 -1.68
N VAL A 361 6.12 -24.72 -2.84
CA VAL A 361 5.14 -25.74 -3.27
C VAL A 361 5.83 -27.05 -3.62
N ASP A 362 6.93 -27.04 -4.37
CA ASP A 362 7.63 -28.24 -4.85
C ASP A 362 8.31 -29.04 -3.73
N TYR A 363 8.60 -28.37 -2.61
CA TYR A 363 9.22 -28.99 -1.43
C TYR A 363 8.25 -29.14 -0.24
N GLY A 364 6.94 -29.03 -0.45
CA GLY A 364 5.90 -29.34 0.54
C GLY A 364 5.78 -28.35 1.70
N PHE A 365 6.20 -27.12 1.54
CA PHE A 365 5.99 -26.05 2.54
C PHE A 365 4.65 -25.35 2.36
N ARG A 366 4.12 -25.30 1.13
CA ARG A 366 2.83 -24.69 0.81
C ARG A 366 2.07 -25.54 -0.21
N LEU A 367 0.73 -25.41 -0.18
CA LEU A 367 -0.15 -25.99 -1.20
C LEU A 367 -0.01 -25.24 -2.53
N PRO A 368 -0.33 -25.87 -3.68
CA PRO A 368 -0.36 -25.20 -4.98
C PRO A 368 -1.18 -23.90 -5.01
N SER A 369 -2.29 -23.83 -4.28
CA SER A 369 -3.15 -22.65 -4.16
C SER A 369 -2.43 -21.41 -3.57
N ALA A 370 -1.31 -21.59 -2.86
CA ALA A 370 -0.48 -20.48 -2.41
C ALA A 370 0.10 -19.64 -3.56
N LEU A 371 0.17 -20.21 -4.77
CA LEU A 371 0.58 -19.48 -5.98
C LEU A 371 -0.45 -18.43 -6.40
N ASP A 372 -1.70 -18.53 -5.95
CA ASP A 372 -2.77 -17.60 -6.26
C ASP A 372 -2.79 -16.35 -5.32
N ASN A 373 -2.00 -16.38 -4.24
CA ASN A 373 -1.66 -15.19 -3.47
C ASN A 373 -0.46 -14.49 -4.13
N ARG A 374 -0.72 -13.63 -5.07
CA ARG A 374 0.28 -13.06 -5.95
C ARG A 374 -0.05 -11.63 -6.38
N PRO A 375 0.92 -10.84 -6.86
CA PRO A 375 0.61 -9.62 -7.55
C PRO A 375 -0.07 -9.91 -8.89
N LEU A 376 -0.71 -8.90 -9.45
CA LEU A 376 -1.17 -8.92 -10.84
C LEU A 376 0.04 -9.15 -11.77
N ASN A 377 -0.15 -9.93 -12.83
CA ASN A 377 0.75 -9.81 -13.95
C ASN A 377 0.44 -8.53 -14.76
N PHE A 378 1.34 -8.15 -15.65
CA PHE A 378 1.20 -6.87 -16.34
C PHE A 378 -0.07 -6.78 -17.20
N SER A 379 -0.44 -7.86 -17.88
CA SER A 379 -1.68 -7.90 -18.68
C SER A 379 -2.94 -7.80 -17.82
N GLU A 380 -2.96 -8.41 -16.64
CA GLU A 380 -4.06 -8.28 -15.69
C GLU A 380 -4.15 -6.86 -15.13
N PHE A 381 -2.99 -6.22 -14.87
CA PHE A 381 -2.94 -4.82 -14.48
C PHE A 381 -3.54 -3.93 -15.57
N GLU A 382 -3.12 -4.08 -16.82
CA GLU A 382 -3.65 -3.30 -17.95
C GLU A 382 -5.16 -3.44 -18.12
N GLN A 383 -5.72 -4.62 -17.88
CA GLN A 383 -7.16 -4.87 -17.97
C GLN A 383 -7.99 -4.13 -16.92
N LYS A 384 -7.37 -3.69 -15.83
CA LYS A 384 -8.03 -2.94 -14.75
C LYS A 384 -7.92 -1.43 -14.91
N LEU A 385 -7.24 -0.95 -15.96
CA LEU A 385 -7.04 0.48 -16.21
C LEU A 385 -8.25 1.08 -16.93
N ASP A 386 -8.80 2.16 -16.34
CA ASP A 386 -9.78 3.02 -17.01
C ASP A 386 -9.04 4.22 -17.63
N GLN A 387 -8.89 5.32 -16.92
CA GLN A 387 -8.14 6.49 -17.38
C GLN A 387 -6.82 6.63 -16.64
N VAL A 388 -5.73 6.82 -17.36
CA VAL A 388 -4.37 6.84 -16.83
C VAL A 388 -3.63 8.09 -17.24
N MET A 389 -3.10 8.81 -16.25
CA MET A 389 -2.16 9.90 -16.45
C MET A 389 -0.75 9.45 -16.07
N PHE A 390 0.12 9.34 -17.05
CA PHE A 390 1.54 9.15 -16.83
C PHE A 390 2.20 10.49 -16.48
N VAL A 391 3.02 10.50 -15.46
CA VAL A 391 3.76 11.70 -15.04
C VAL A 391 5.25 11.37 -15.02
N SER A 392 6.04 12.07 -15.83
CA SER A 392 7.47 11.84 -15.93
C SER A 392 8.21 13.05 -16.51
N ALA A 393 9.47 13.22 -16.12
CA ALA A 393 10.39 14.12 -16.82
C ALA A 393 11.00 13.45 -18.08
N THR A 394 11.03 12.12 -18.09
CA THR A 394 11.63 11.29 -19.15
C THR A 394 10.74 10.09 -19.43
N PRO A 395 9.58 10.28 -20.10
CA PRO A 395 8.66 9.19 -20.42
C PRO A 395 9.40 8.03 -21.09
N GLY A 396 9.01 6.80 -20.78
CA GLY A 396 9.58 5.59 -21.34
C GLY A 396 8.81 5.14 -22.59
N LYS A 397 9.28 4.01 -23.14
CA LYS A 397 8.71 3.46 -24.38
C LYS A 397 7.23 3.09 -24.25
N TYR A 398 6.80 2.60 -23.07
CA TYR A 398 5.40 2.22 -22.83
C TYR A 398 4.48 3.42 -22.93
N GLU A 399 4.85 4.54 -22.32
CA GLU A 399 4.09 5.80 -22.38
C GLU A 399 4.03 6.33 -23.80
N GLU A 400 5.17 6.34 -24.53
CA GLU A 400 5.25 6.79 -25.92
C GLU A 400 4.34 5.98 -26.87
N GLU A 401 4.24 4.66 -26.65
CA GLU A 401 3.42 3.76 -27.50
C GLU A 401 1.92 3.84 -27.17
N HIS A 402 1.52 4.23 -25.95
CA HIS A 402 0.12 4.20 -25.51
C HIS A 402 -0.54 5.58 -25.36
N GLN A 403 0.25 6.64 -25.15
CA GLN A 403 -0.31 7.98 -24.94
C GLN A 403 -1.13 8.46 -26.14
N MET A 404 -2.33 8.96 -25.87
CA MET A 404 -3.20 9.61 -26.86
C MET A 404 -2.97 11.12 -26.89
N LEU A 405 -2.46 11.68 -25.80
CA LEU A 405 -2.11 13.08 -25.64
C LEU A 405 -0.88 13.24 -24.76
N MET A 406 -0.03 14.22 -25.09
CA MET A 406 1.08 14.66 -24.24
C MET A 406 0.94 16.15 -23.93
N ALA A 407 0.95 16.51 -22.66
CA ALA A 407 1.05 17.88 -22.18
C ALA A 407 2.45 18.12 -21.65
N GLU A 408 3.08 19.22 -22.07
CA GLU A 408 4.44 19.59 -21.67
C GLU A 408 4.41 20.66 -20.57
N GLN A 409 5.27 20.50 -19.57
CA GLN A 409 5.44 21.44 -18.46
C GLN A 409 6.93 21.61 -18.19
N ILE A 410 7.55 22.54 -18.90
CA ILE A 410 9.01 22.75 -18.94
C ILE A 410 9.43 23.93 -18.07
N ILE A 411 8.58 24.93 -17.95
CA ILE A 411 8.88 26.16 -17.18
C ILE A 411 8.83 25.84 -15.68
N ARG A 412 9.92 26.19 -14.98
CA ARG A 412 9.94 26.16 -13.51
C ARG A 412 9.37 27.45 -12.95
N PRO A 413 8.29 27.42 -12.16
CA PRO A 413 7.70 28.60 -11.55
C PRO A 413 8.67 29.40 -10.66
N THR A 414 9.64 28.73 -10.08
CA THR A 414 10.68 29.34 -9.25
C THR A 414 11.71 30.17 -10.03
N GLY A 415 11.76 30.02 -11.36
CA GLY A 415 12.77 30.65 -12.21
C GLY A 415 14.19 30.09 -12.02
N LEU A 416 14.37 29.04 -11.23
CA LEU A 416 15.67 28.41 -11.02
C LEU A 416 16.12 27.67 -12.28
N LEU A 417 17.31 28.01 -12.75
CA LEU A 417 17.94 27.32 -13.86
C LEU A 417 18.53 25.98 -13.39
N ASP A 418 18.74 25.07 -14.37
CA ASP A 418 19.53 23.88 -14.10
C ASP A 418 20.95 24.27 -13.69
N PRO A 419 21.54 23.54 -12.72
CA PRO A 419 22.94 23.79 -12.37
C PRO A 419 23.85 23.51 -13.58
N PRO A 420 24.97 24.25 -13.72
CA PRO A 420 25.93 23.98 -14.78
C PRO A 420 26.53 22.57 -14.61
N VAL A 421 26.56 21.81 -15.68
CA VAL A 421 27.11 20.45 -15.69
C VAL A 421 28.48 20.49 -16.38
N GLU A 422 29.50 20.02 -15.67
CA GLU A 422 30.85 19.83 -16.22
C GLU A 422 31.15 18.34 -16.39
N VAL A 423 31.49 17.90 -17.59
CA VAL A 423 31.89 16.53 -17.87
C VAL A 423 33.41 16.44 -17.82
N ARG A 424 33.91 15.57 -16.95
CA ARG A 424 35.36 15.37 -16.76
C ARG A 424 35.79 13.97 -17.13
N PRO A 425 37.09 13.73 -17.47
CA PRO A 425 37.61 12.42 -17.80
C PRO A 425 37.46 11.41 -16.67
N VAL A 426 37.26 10.14 -17.01
CA VAL A 426 37.18 9.04 -16.03
C VAL A 426 38.54 8.74 -15.41
N GLU A 427 39.62 8.92 -16.16
CA GLU A 427 41.00 8.70 -15.69
C GLU A 427 41.34 9.73 -14.62
N GLY A 428 41.74 9.26 -13.41
CA GLY A 428 42.03 10.10 -12.28
C GLY A 428 40.78 10.69 -11.57
N GLN A 429 39.58 10.21 -11.90
CA GLN A 429 38.31 10.76 -11.39
C GLN A 429 38.21 10.83 -9.86
N ILE A 430 38.81 9.86 -9.13
CA ILE A 430 38.74 9.83 -7.67
C ILE A 430 39.62 10.93 -7.05
N ASP A 431 40.83 11.12 -7.58
CA ASP A 431 41.73 12.18 -7.10
C ASP A 431 41.14 13.57 -7.42
N ASP A 432 40.52 13.71 -8.57
CA ASP A 432 39.83 14.94 -8.97
C ASP A 432 38.61 15.21 -8.07
N LEU A 433 37.80 14.18 -7.78
CA LEU A 433 36.68 14.26 -6.84
C LEU A 433 37.15 14.70 -5.45
N LEU A 434 38.20 14.09 -4.90
CA LEU A 434 38.72 14.45 -3.57
C LEU A 434 39.16 15.92 -3.51
N LYS A 435 39.77 16.40 -4.60
CA LYS A 435 40.22 17.79 -4.72
C LYS A 435 39.03 18.75 -4.73
N GLU A 436 38.00 18.47 -5.50
CA GLU A 436 36.80 19.31 -5.54
C GLU A 436 36.01 19.25 -4.22
N VAL A 437 35.89 18.08 -3.59
CA VAL A 437 35.26 17.93 -2.27
C VAL A 437 35.97 18.81 -1.22
N ARG A 438 37.31 18.79 -1.19
CA ARG A 438 38.08 19.63 -0.25
C ARG A 438 37.86 21.13 -0.52
N LYS A 439 37.89 21.54 -1.78
CA LYS A 439 37.69 22.92 -2.19
C LYS A 439 36.30 23.45 -1.78
N GLU A 440 35.23 22.62 -1.96
CA GLU A 440 33.89 23.00 -1.58
C GLU A 440 33.70 23.01 -0.05
N THR A 441 34.26 22.02 0.65
CA THR A 441 34.16 21.95 2.11
C THR A 441 34.96 23.03 2.83
N GLU A 442 36.07 23.50 2.26
CA GLU A 442 36.81 24.72 2.76
C GLU A 442 35.98 26.00 2.70
N GLN A 443 34.99 26.04 1.82
CA GLN A 443 34.04 27.17 1.71
C GLN A 443 32.78 26.95 2.60
N GLY A 444 32.73 25.87 3.37
CA GLY A 444 31.58 25.53 4.21
C GLY A 444 30.42 24.83 3.44
N HIS A 445 30.67 24.45 2.20
CA HIS A 445 29.66 23.76 1.39
C HIS A 445 29.62 22.24 1.69
N LYS A 446 28.49 21.62 1.44
CA LYS A 446 28.30 20.15 1.48
C LYS A 446 28.30 19.60 0.05
N VAL A 447 28.85 18.41 -0.13
CA VAL A 447 28.97 17.76 -1.43
C VAL A 447 28.19 16.44 -1.41
N LEU A 448 27.33 16.25 -2.41
CA LEU A 448 26.63 14.99 -2.64
C LEU A 448 27.34 14.21 -3.75
N VAL A 449 27.72 12.97 -3.45
CA VAL A 449 28.39 12.07 -4.41
C VAL A 449 27.48 10.88 -4.69
N THR A 450 27.13 10.66 -5.95
CA THR A 450 26.34 9.51 -6.38
C THR A 450 27.20 8.52 -7.15
N THR A 451 26.94 7.22 -6.98
CA THR A 451 27.65 6.15 -7.67
C THR A 451 26.67 5.19 -8.33
N LEU A 452 27.12 4.41 -9.31
CA LEU A 452 26.28 3.47 -10.05
C LEU A 452 25.84 2.26 -9.21
N THR A 453 26.60 1.89 -8.19
CA THR A 453 26.30 0.71 -7.36
C THR A 453 26.53 1.00 -5.88
N LYS A 454 25.79 0.29 -5.02
CA LYS A 454 25.95 0.32 -3.57
C LYS A 454 27.39 0.01 -3.14
N ARG A 455 27.97 -1.02 -3.71
CA ARG A 455 29.35 -1.43 -3.42
C ARG A 455 30.35 -0.32 -3.73
N MET A 456 30.21 0.36 -4.88
CA MET A 456 31.05 1.52 -5.19
C MET A 456 30.90 2.65 -4.17
N ALA A 457 29.68 2.88 -3.68
CA ALA A 457 29.43 3.90 -2.66
C ALA A 457 30.10 3.53 -1.32
N GLU A 458 30.04 2.26 -0.91
CA GLU A 458 30.69 1.76 0.30
C GLU A 458 32.22 1.84 0.20
N ASP A 459 32.77 1.36 -0.91
CA ASP A 459 34.22 1.40 -1.17
C ASP A 459 34.72 2.85 -1.20
N LEU A 460 34.00 3.75 -1.89
CA LEU A 460 34.35 5.16 -1.98
C LEU A 460 34.23 5.88 -0.62
N THR A 461 33.21 5.55 0.16
CA THR A 461 33.04 6.09 1.54
C THR A 461 34.21 5.71 2.42
N SER A 462 34.63 4.45 2.39
CA SER A 462 35.80 3.97 3.14
C SER A 462 37.06 4.69 2.70
N TYR A 463 37.29 4.80 1.40
CA TYR A 463 38.43 5.52 0.84
C TYR A 463 38.46 7.00 1.22
N MET A 464 37.31 7.69 1.22
CA MET A 464 37.21 9.10 1.63
C MET A 464 37.52 9.27 3.12
N ARG A 465 37.07 8.36 3.99
CA ARG A 465 37.41 8.37 5.43
C ARG A 465 38.91 8.20 5.65
N ASP A 466 39.55 7.27 4.92
CA ASP A 466 40.99 7.04 4.98
C ASP A 466 41.81 8.24 4.50
N ASN A 467 41.19 9.17 3.76
CA ASN A 467 41.76 10.42 3.29
C ASN A 467 41.30 11.64 4.10
N ASP A 468 40.87 11.46 5.35
CA ASP A 468 40.45 12.49 6.30
C ASP A 468 39.27 13.36 5.84
N ILE A 469 38.38 12.82 5.00
CA ILE A 469 37.16 13.50 4.59
C ILE A 469 36.01 13.01 5.50
N LYS A 470 35.28 13.93 6.12
CA LYS A 470 34.06 13.60 6.85
C LYS A 470 32.98 13.22 5.83
N VAL A 471 32.60 11.95 5.81
CA VAL A 471 31.65 11.39 4.85
C VAL A 471 30.63 10.51 5.54
N ILE A 472 29.37 10.61 5.10
CA ILE A 472 28.26 9.74 5.52
C ILE A 472 27.82 8.95 4.29
N TYR A 473 27.60 7.65 4.49
CA TYR A 473 27.01 6.77 3.49
C TYR A 473 25.51 6.69 3.73
N GLY A 474 24.70 6.96 2.72
CA GLY A 474 23.24 6.87 2.77
C GLY A 474 22.70 5.95 1.69
N PHE A 475 21.76 5.09 2.07
CA PHE A 475 21.08 4.18 1.15
C PHE A 475 19.93 4.82 0.38
N HIS A 476 19.35 5.91 0.93
CA HIS A 476 18.23 6.64 0.37
C HIS A 476 18.45 8.15 0.48
N PHE A 477 18.10 8.88 -0.56
CA PHE A 477 18.23 10.34 -0.64
C PHE A 477 17.49 11.09 0.48
N VAL A 478 16.47 10.49 1.09
CA VAL A 478 15.61 11.13 2.09
C VAL A 478 16.17 11.03 3.50
N ASP A 479 16.87 9.95 3.84
CA ASP A 479 17.49 9.82 5.17
C ASP A 479 18.63 10.84 5.39
N LEU A 480 19.20 11.38 4.33
CA LEU A 480 20.27 12.39 4.42
C LEU A 480 19.76 13.77 4.88
N TRP A 481 18.49 14.10 4.65
CA TRP A 481 17.91 15.39 5.06
C TRP A 481 17.45 15.40 6.53
N LEU A 482 17.07 14.25 7.06
CA LEU A 482 16.58 14.10 8.44
C LEU A 482 17.69 13.84 9.47
N GLN A 483 18.91 13.48 9.04
CA GLN A 483 20.03 13.14 9.93
C GLN A 483 21.08 14.22 10.10
N PHE A 484 20.84 15.47 9.67
CA PHE A 484 21.66 16.59 10.04
C PHE A 484 20.98 17.46 11.13
N PRO A 485 21.00 17.04 12.43
CA PRO A 485 20.87 18.02 13.48
C PRO A 485 22.09 18.94 13.40
N ASP A 486 21.86 20.22 13.63
CA ASP A 486 22.92 21.21 13.80
C ASP A 486 23.98 20.68 14.77
N TYR A 487 25.08 20.20 14.25
CA TYR A 487 26.28 19.98 15.05
C TYR A 487 27.07 21.30 15.05
N ASP A 488 26.60 22.24 15.85
CA ASP A 488 27.47 23.18 16.54
C ASP A 488 27.94 22.51 17.84
N ASN A 489 29.11 21.88 17.77
CA ASN A 489 30.22 21.83 18.76
C ASN A 489 31.20 20.73 18.38
#